data_f4d494beb7c74d5eb5ae0a555710ea50
#
_entry.id   f4d494beb7c74d5eb5ae0a555710ea50
#
_cell.length_a   1.000
_cell.length_b   1.000
_cell.length_c   1.000
_cell.angle_alpha   90.00
_cell.angle_beta   90.00
_cell.angle_gamma   90.00
#
_symmetry.space_group_name_H-M   'P 1'
#
loop_
_entity.id
_entity.type
_entity.pdbx_description
1 polymer ?
#
loop_
_entity_poly.entity_id
_entity_poly.type
_entity_poly.pdbx_seq_one_letter_code
_entity_poly.pdbx_strand_id
1 'polypeptide(L)'
;ISYGTIIKLRPIKYLIGGSLIYLIANTVFLSDMVYYYTYNMGLSAVEISGITLFMTVFGIAMTPFVAKLAEKTDKKAAIAGGLTASGAALIAARLLGVETVLEACAVSAVFSVGNTCYWQLMPSMIYDVCQAEELASGKQRSGEVISLQALSESLSAAIGVQLLGIILQPAGFA
;
A
#
# COMPACT_ATOMS: atom_id res chain seq x y z
N ILE A 1 19.76 -22.07 4.67
CA ILE A 1 18.88 -20.88 4.67
C ILE A 1 17.63 -21.27 5.43
N SER A 2 17.44 -20.73 6.63
CA SER A 2 16.32 -21.14 7.50
C SER A 2 15.23 -20.05 7.54
N TYR A 3 14.54 -19.84 6.41
CA TYR A 3 13.37 -18.95 6.35
C TYR A 3 12.33 -19.27 7.44
N GLY A 4 12.18 -20.57 7.79
CA GLY A 4 11.28 -21.00 8.84
C GLY A 4 11.62 -20.48 10.24
N THR A 5 12.88 -20.12 10.50
CA THR A 5 13.29 -19.53 11.78
C THR A 5 12.98 -18.02 11.82
N ILE A 6 13.11 -17.34 10.69
CA ILE A 6 12.88 -15.89 10.57
C ILE A 6 11.39 -15.56 10.65
N ILE A 7 10.55 -16.35 9.98
CA ILE A 7 9.08 -16.21 10.05
C ILE A 7 8.53 -16.43 11.47
N LYS A 8 9.25 -17.15 12.32
CA LYS A 8 8.85 -17.35 13.73
C LYS A 8 9.13 -16.16 14.62
N LEU A 9 9.95 -15.21 14.17
CA LEU A 9 10.20 -13.96 14.91
C LEU A 9 8.95 -13.09 14.86
N ARG A 10 8.36 -12.84 16.03
CA ARG A 10 7.08 -12.10 16.16
C ARG A 10 7.05 -10.77 15.39
N PRO A 11 8.07 -9.87 15.50
CA PRO A 11 8.04 -8.60 14.77
C PRO A 11 8.00 -8.79 13.25
N ILE A 12 8.80 -9.69 12.70
CA ILE A 12 8.90 -9.94 11.25
C ILE A 12 7.59 -10.53 10.72
N LYS A 13 6.99 -11.46 11.45
CA LYS A 13 5.70 -12.05 11.09
C LYS A 13 4.59 -11.00 10.94
N TYR A 14 4.50 -10.06 11.87
CA TYR A 14 3.48 -9.01 11.80
C TYR A 14 3.76 -7.99 10.70
N LEU A 15 5.04 -7.62 10.49
CA LEU A 15 5.42 -6.70 9.42
C LEU A 15 5.12 -7.30 8.04
N ILE A 16 5.56 -8.54 7.79
CA ILE A 16 5.35 -9.21 6.50
C ILE A 16 3.87 -9.51 6.28
N GLY A 17 3.15 -9.99 7.30
CA GLY A 17 1.72 -10.23 7.20
C GLY A 17 0.90 -8.97 6.93
N GLY A 18 1.20 -7.88 7.62
CA GLY A 18 0.58 -6.57 7.37
C GLY A 18 0.91 -6.02 5.99
N SER A 19 2.17 -6.16 5.56
CA SER A 19 2.64 -5.80 4.23
C SER A 19 1.87 -6.57 3.14
N LEU A 20 1.71 -7.87 3.29
CA LEU A 20 1.03 -8.74 2.35
C LEU A 20 -0.44 -8.32 2.16
N ILE A 21 -1.17 -8.09 3.26
CA ILE A 21 -2.57 -7.63 3.22
C ILE A 21 -2.66 -6.26 2.54
N TYR A 22 -1.80 -5.31 2.92
CA TYR A 22 -1.81 -3.98 2.32
C TYR A 22 -1.52 -4.03 0.82
N LEU A 23 -0.50 -4.77 0.39
CA LEU A 23 -0.10 -4.85 -1.02
C LEU A 23 -1.15 -5.53 -1.89
N ILE A 24 -1.86 -6.54 -1.38
CA ILE A 24 -3.03 -7.11 -2.08
C ILE A 24 -4.08 -6.04 -2.28
N ALA A 25 -4.47 -5.32 -1.22
CA ALA A 25 -5.47 -4.26 -1.29
C ALA A 25 -5.03 -3.13 -2.23
N ASN A 26 -3.75 -2.73 -2.18
CA ASN A 26 -3.16 -1.72 -3.06
C ASN A 26 -3.23 -2.13 -4.53
N THR A 27 -2.90 -3.39 -4.86
CA THR A 27 -2.96 -3.90 -6.22
C THR A 27 -4.41 -3.93 -6.75
N VAL A 28 -5.34 -4.41 -5.93
CA VAL A 28 -6.78 -4.42 -6.27
C VAL A 28 -7.26 -2.99 -6.52
N PHE A 29 -6.96 -2.05 -5.62
CA PHE A 29 -7.39 -0.66 -5.75
C PHE A 29 -6.84 0.01 -7.02
N LEU A 30 -5.52 -0.09 -7.27
CA LEU A 30 -4.92 0.56 -8.44
C LEU A 30 -5.44 -0.02 -9.76
N SER A 31 -5.71 -1.30 -9.80
CA SER A 31 -6.26 -1.95 -11.00
C SER A 31 -7.75 -1.62 -11.17
N ASP A 32 -8.54 -1.68 -10.10
CA ASP A 32 -9.97 -1.35 -10.14
C ASP A 32 -10.21 0.12 -10.48
N MET A 33 -9.36 1.02 -9.99
CA MET A 33 -9.45 2.46 -10.27
C MET A 33 -9.47 2.76 -11.77
N VAL A 34 -8.63 2.09 -12.57
CA VAL A 34 -8.60 2.27 -14.02
C VAL A 34 -9.89 1.78 -14.67
N TYR A 35 -10.41 0.62 -14.23
CA TYR A 35 -11.69 0.11 -14.71
C TYR A 35 -12.85 1.03 -14.35
N TYR A 36 -12.91 1.48 -13.11
CA TYR A 36 -13.95 2.40 -12.64
C TYR A 36 -13.97 3.70 -13.43
N TYR A 37 -12.82 4.33 -13.63
CA TYR A 37 -12.72 5.59 -14.39
C TYR A 37 -13.06 5.41 -15.86
N THR A 38 -12.67 4.29 -16.47
CA THR A 38 -12.96 4.02 -17.88
C THR A 38 -14.44 3.68 -18.11
N TYR A 39 -14.99 2.78 -17.32
CA TYR A 39 -16.32 2.21 -17.63
C TYR A 39 -17.46 2.87 -16.87
N ASN A 40 -17.25 3.34 -15.64
CA ASN A 40 -18.30 3.97 -14.86
C ASN A 40 -18.35 5.49 -15.08
N MET A 41 -17.20 6.13 -15.15
CA MET A 41 -17.12 7.58 -15.36
C MET A 41 -16.95 7.97 -16.83
N GLY A 42 -16.63 7.04 -17.72
CA GLY A 42 -16.40 7.30 -19.14
C GLY A 42 -15.23 8.22 -19.44
N LEU A 43 -14.23 8.28 -18.56
CA LEU A 43 -13.08 9.14 -18.71
C LEU A 43 -12.15 8.66 -19.83
N SER A 44 -11.59 9.60 -20.56
CA SER A 44 -10.57 9.34 -21.56
C SER A 44 -9.24 8.91 -20.91
N ALA A 45 -8.39 8.21 -21.68
CA ALA A 45 -7.06 7.81 -21.23
C ALA A 45 -6.20 9.00 -20.77
N VAL A 46 -6.41 10.18 -21.35
CA VAL A 46 -5.68 11.41 -20.99
C VAL A 46 -6.10 11.89 -19.60
N GLU A 47 -7.42 11.89 -19.29
CA GLU A 47 -7.93 12.28 -17.97
C GLU A 47 -7.48 11.31 -16.89
N ILE A 48 -7.53 9.99 -17.14
CA ILE A 48 -7.04 8.96 -16.22
C ILE A 48 -5.54 9.14 -15.96
N SER A 49 -4.75 9.42 -17.00
CA SER A 49 -3.32 9.70 -16.87
C SER A 49 -3.08 10.98 -16.05
N GLY A 50 -3.92 11.99 -16.21
CA GLY A 50 -3.88 13.24 -15.42
C GLY A 50 -4.13 12.97 -13.93
N ILE A 51 -5.15 12.17 -13.59
CA ILE A 51 -5.44 11.77 -12.20
C ILE A 51 -4.28 10.97 -11.60
N THR A 52 -3.72 10.03 -12.36
CA THR A 52 -2.57 9.22 -11.90
C THR A 52 -1.32 10.07 -11.69
N LEU A 53 -1.06 11.03 -12.58
CA LEU A 53 0.04 11.98 -12.43
C LEU A 53 -0.17 12.86 -11.19
N PHE A 54 -1.38 13.38 -10.99
CA PHE A 54 -1.74 14.15 -9.78
C PHE A 54 -1.51 13.31 -8.51
N MET A 55 -1.98 12.07 -8.48
CA MET A 55 -1.78 11.14 -7.38
C MET A 55 -0.29 10.97 -7.04
N THR A 56 0.55 10.79 -8.06
CA THR A 56 2.01 10.62 -7.91
C THR A 56 2.67 11.88 -7.37
N VAL A 57 2.39 13.03 -7.96
CA VAL A 57 2.95 14.33 -7.53
C VAL A 57 2.52 14.66 -6.10
N PHE A 58 1.26 14.42 -5.78
CA PHE A 58 0.73 14.63 -4.43
C PHE A 58 1.41 13.71 -3.40
N GLY A 59 1.62 12.43 -3.74
CA GLY A 59 2.35 11.47 -2.91
C GLY A 59 3.78 11.94 -2.62
N ILE A 60 4.51 12.42 -3.64
CA ILE A 60 5.86 12.98 -3.48
C ILE A 60 5.83 14.21 -2.54
N ALA A 61 4.86 15.11 -2.71
CA ALA A 61 4.71 16.29 -1.86
C ALA A 61 4.38 15.92 -0.40
N MET A 62 3.72 14.79 -0.16
CA MET A 62 3.39 14.30 1.18
C MET A 62 4.58 13.65 1.90
N THR A 63 5.65 13.25 1.20
CA THR A 63 6.83 12.58 1.77
C THR A 63 7.42 13.32 2.98
N PRO A 64 7.71 14.64 2.93
CA PRO A 64 8.26 15.35 4.08
C PRO A 64 7.29 15.46 5.27
N PHE A 65 5.98 15.46 5.00
CA PHE A 65 4.98 15.47 6.07
C PHE A 65 4.92 14.13 6.80
N VAL A 66 4.95 13.04 6.05
CA VAL A 66 4.99 11.67 6.61
C VAL A 66 6.26 11.45 7.42
N ALA A 67 7.43 11.94 6.95
CA ALA A 67 8.68 11.87 7.71
C ALA A 67 8.56 12.59 9.06
N LYS A 68 8.10 13.84 9.06
CA LYS A 68 7.89 14.63 10.29
C LYS A 68 6.85 14.01 11.22
N LEU A 69 5.81 13.39 10.68
CA LEU A 69 4.80 12.68 11.47
C LEU A 69 5.43 11.48 12.19
N ALA A 70 6.21 10.69 11.47
CA ALA A 70 6.88 9.52 12.02
C ALA A 70 7.95 9.88 13.09
N GLU A 71 8.62 11.03 12.95
CA GLU A 71 9.55 11.56 13.97
C GLU A 71 8.80 11.99 15.25
N LYS A 72 7.59 12.55 15.13
CA LYS A 72 6.83 13.06 16.28
C LYS A 72 6.04 12.01 17.02
N THR A 73 5.58 10.98 16.33
CA THR A 73 4.71 9.95 16.93
C THR A 73 5.46 8.64 17.14
N ASP A 74 5.55 7.86 16.13
CA ASP A 74 6.26 6.59 15.98
C ASP A 74 5.96 6.07 14.57
N LYS A 75 6.91 5.39 13.94
CA LYS A 75 6.75 4.82 12.60
C LYS A 75 5.51 3.92 12.51
N LYS A 76 5.30 3.07 13.52
CA LYS A 76 4.15 2.16 13.60
C LYS A 76 2.82 2.92 13.68
N ALA A 77 2.74 3.95 14.52
CA ALA A 77 1.54 4.78 14.67
C ALA A 77 1.27 5.59 13.40
N ALA A 78 2.31 6.13 12.76
CA ALA A 78 2.20 6.88 11.51
C ALA A 78 1.67 6.00 10.35
N ILE A 79 2.19 4.77 10.18
CA ILE A 79 1.66 3.82 9.18
C ILE A 79 0.21 3.46 9.51
N ALA A 80 -0.08 3.04 10.74
CA ALA A 80 -1.42 2.64 11.13
C ALA A 80 -2.44 3.78 10.94
N GLY A 81 -2.08 5.00 11.36
CA GLY A 81 -2.92 6.19 11.18
C GLY A 81 -3.13 6.55 9.71
N GLY A 82 -2.07 6.57 8.91
CA GLY A 82 -2.15 6.85 7.48
C GLY A 82 -3.00 5.83 6.71
N LEU A 83 -2.81 4.55 6.97
CA LEU A 83 -3.58 3.48 6.32
C LEU A 83 -5.05 3.47 6.76
N THR A 84 -5.34 3.67 8.06
CA THR A 84 -6.73 3.73 8.54
C THR A 84 -7.45 4.96 8.02
N ALA A 85 -6.82 6.13 8.00
CA ALA A 85 -7.40 7.35 7.43
C ALA A 85 -7.70 7.18 5.93
N SER A 86 -6.75 6.63 5.16
CA SER A 86 -6.96 6.36 3.74
C SER A 86 -8.06 5.31 3.51
N GLY A 87 -8.08 4.23 4.26
CA GLY A 87 -9.12 3.19 4.17
C GLY A 87 -10.51 3.74 4.50
N ALA A 88 -10.63 4.53 5.57
CA ALA A 88 -11.89 5.16 5.95
C ALA A 88 -12.40 6.13 4.87
N ALA A 89 -11.50 6.92 4.27
CA ALA A 89 -11.85 7.83 3.20
C ALA A 89 -12.26 7.11 1.90
N LEU A 90 -11.63 5.98 1.56
CA LEU A 90 -12.05 5.15 0.43
C LEU A 90 -13.44 4.56 0.64
N ILE A 91 -13.75 4.09 1.86
CA ILE A 91 -15.09 3.61 2.21
C ILE A 91 -16.11 4.76 2.10
N ALA A 92 -15.80 5.95 2.64
CA ALA A 92 -16.65 7.11 2.52
C ALA A 92 -16.89 7.52 1.05
N ALA A 93 -15.84 7.56 0.23
CA ALA A 93 -15.95 7.83 -1.20
C ALA A 93 -16.84 6.81 -1.92
N ARG A 94 -16.77 5.53 -1.56
CA ARG A 94 -17.64 4.49 -2.11
C ARG A 94 -19.11 4.70 -1.75
N LEU A 95 -19.38 5.17 -0.53
CA LEU A 95 -20.74 5.41 -0.05
C LEU A 95 -21.36 6.70 -0.62
N LEU A 96 -20.55 7.72 -0.83
CA LEU A 96 -20.99 9.03 -1.38
C LEU A 96 -21.11 8.98 -2.90
N GLY A 97 -20.42 8.07 -3.56
CA GLY A 97 -20.25 8.04 -5.01
C GLY A 97 -19.11 8.96 -5.46
N VAL A 98 -18.53 8.64 -6.61
CA VAL A 98 -17.49 9.46 -7.27
C VAL A 98 -17.94 9.64 -8.72
N GLU A 99 -18.40 10.82 -9.04
CA GLU A 99 -18.99 11.11 -10.36
C GLU A 99 -18.17 12.14 -11.17
N THR A 100 -17.34 12.93 -10.47
CA THR A 100 -16.56 13.99 -11.09
C THR A 100 -15.05 13.72 -11.02
N VAL A 101 -14.30 14.29 -11.99
CA VAL A 101 -12.82 14.23 -12.00
C VAL A 101 -12.23 14.84 -10.73
N LEU A 102 -12.85 15.91 -10.18
CA LEU A 102 -12.39 16.54 -8.95
C LEU A 102 -12.50 15.60 -7.74
N GLU A 103 -13.60 14.87 -7.62
CA GLU A 103 -13.80 13.86 -6.58
C GLU A 103 -12.82 12.70 -6.74
N ALA A 104 -12.58 12.26 -7.98
CA ALA A 104 -11.57 11.25 -8.28
C ALA A 104 -10.16 11.71 -7.86
N CYS A 105 -9.80 12.97 -8.09
CA CYS A 105 -8.55 13.54 -7.61
C CYS A 105 -8.50 13.61 -6.07
N ALA A 106 -9.59 13.97 -5.41
CA ALA A 106 -9.65 14.01 -3.94
C ALA A 106 -9.46 12.61 -3.32
N VAL A 107 -10.13 11.60 -3.85
CA VAL A 107 -9.97 10.19 -3.44
C VAL A 107 -8.53 9.72 -3.66
N SER A 108 -7.96 10.02 -4.82
CA SER A 108 -6.58 9.68 -5.16
C SER A 108 -5.57 10.38 -4.24
N ALA A 109 -5.82 11.63 -3.84
CA ALA A 109 -4.98 12.36 -2.90
C ALA A 109 -4.97 11.68 -1.53
N VAL A 110 -6.14 11.32 -1.00
CA VAL A 110 -6.23 10.65 0.31
C VAL A 110 -5.59 9.26 0.27
N PHE A 111 -5.82 8.50 -0.80
CA PHE A 111 -5.14 7.23 -1.01
C PHE A 111 -3.61 7.40 -1.03
N SER A 112 -3.10 8.44 -1.70
CA SER A 112 -1.67 8.74 -1.78
C SER A 112 -1.02 8.96 -0.42
N VAL A 113 -1.73 9.53 0.55
CA VAL A 113 -1.20 9.71 1.92
C VAL A 113 -0.89 8.36 2.57
N GLY A 114 -1.84 7.41 2.54
CA GLY A 114 -1.63 6.08 3.08
C GLY A 114 -0.54 5.30 2.32
N ASN A 115 -0.56 5.42 1.00
CA ASN A 115 0.44 4.79 0.14
C ASN A 115 1.86 5.32 0.43
N THR A 116 2.02 6.63 0.61
CA THR A 116 3.29 7.25 0.98
C THR A 116 3.75 6.81 2.37
N CYS A 117 2.83 6.73 3.35
CA CYS A 117 3.15 6.19 4.69
C CYS A 117 3.72 4.78 4.60
N TYR A 118 3.10 3.92 3.79
CA TYR A 118 3.57 2.55 3.63
C TYR A 118 4.96 2.48 2.97
N TRP A 119 5.10 3.04 1.76
CA TRP A 119 6.33 2.90 0.99
C TRP A 119 7.54 3.61 1.61
N GLN A 120 7.31 4.65 2.40
CA GLN A 120 8.39 5.37 3.09
C GLN A 120 8.79 4.71 4.41
N LEU A 121 7.82 4.30 5.22
CA LEU A 121 8.09 3.86 6.59
C LEU A 121 8.29 2.34 6.70
N MET A 122 7.68 1.53 5.84
CA MET A 122 7.76 0.08 5.91
C MET A 122 9.20 -0.44 5.72
N PRO A 123 9.98 0.00 4.71
CA PRO A 123 11.37 -0.38 4.59
C PRO A 123 12.20 0.01 5.80
N SER A 124 11.98 1.22 6.34
CA SER A 124 12.66 1.69 7.55
C SER A 124 12.39 0.81 8.76
N MET A 125 11.13 0.36 8.95
CA MET A 125 10.78 -0.56 10.05
C MET A 125 11.41 -1.95 9.85
N ILE A 126 11.51 -2.43 8.63
CA ILE A 126 12.19 -3.69 8.31
C ILE A 126 13.67 -3.60 8.70
N TYR A 127 14.35 -2.51 8.36
CA TYR A 127 15.74 -2.29 8.75
C TYR A 127 15.91 -2.22 10.27
N ASP A 128 15.04 -1.51 10.98
CA ASP A 128 15.07 -1.43 12.46
C ASP A 128 14.95 -2.82 13.09
N VAL A 129 14.06 -3.67 12.59
CA VAL A 129 13.89 -5.05 13.08
C VAL A 129 15.10 -5.92 12.74
N CYS A 130 15.67 -5.79 11.54
CA CYS A 130 16.89 -6.50 11.16
C CYS A 130 18.06 -6.14 12.07
N GLN A 131 18.24 -4.86 12.38
CA GLN A 131 19.29 -4.38 13.26
C GLN A 131 19.10 -4.88 14.70
N ALA A 132 17.88 -4.85 15.21
CA ALA A 132 17.56 -5.38 16.54
C ALA A 132 17.84 -6.89 16.65
N GLU A 133 17.51 -7.66 15.60
CA GLU A 133 17.79 -9.09 15.54
C GLU A 133 19.28 -9.38 15.44
N GLU A 134 20.04 -8.61 14.67
CA GLU A 134 21.50 -8.74 14.57
C GLU A 134 22.17 -8.49 15.92
N LEU A 135 21.75 -7.48 16.66
CA LEU A 135 22.22 -7.20 18.01
C LEU A 135 21.87 -8.32 19.00
N ALA A 136 20.71 -8.93 18.88
CA ALA A 136 20.24 -9.97 19.79
C ALA A 136 20.84 -11.36 19.48
N SER A 137 21.03 -11.70 18.21
CA SER A 137 21.46 -13.04 17.79
C SER A 137 22.92 -13.13 17.33
N GLY A 138 23.57 -11.98 17.08
CA GLY A 138 24.92 -11.91 16.50
C GLY A 138 24.99 -12.37 15.04
N LYS A 139 23.84 -12.52 14.38
CA LYS A 139 23.75 -13.04 12.99
C LYS A 139 23.13 -12.00 12.09
N GLN A 140 23.85 -11.63 11.03
CA GLN A 140 23.35 -10.72 10.00
C GLN A 140 22.38 -11.46 9.06
N ARG A 141 21.09 -11.18 9.20
CA ARG A 141 20.00 -11.81 8.43
C ARG A 141 19.18 -10.84 7.59
N SER A 142 19.67 -9.61 7.43
CA SER A 142 18.97 -8.56 6.66
C SER A 142 18.64 -8.99 5.23
N GLY A 143 19.56 -9.70 4.55
CA GLY A 143 19.31 -10.22 3.20
C GLY A 143 18.14 -11.21 3.13
N GLU A 144 17.99 -12.07 4.14
CA GLU A 144 16.91 -13.04 4.20
C GLU A 144 15.55 -12.36 4.44
N VAL A 145 15.50 -11.33 5.29
CA VAL A 145 14.27 -10.56 5.56
C VAL A 145 13.84 -9.74 4.34
N ILE A 146 14.80 -9.09 3.65
CA ILE A 146 14.54 -8.34 2.42
C ILE A 146 14.04 -9.27 1.31
N SER A 147 14.64 -10.45 1.16
CA SER A 147 14.18 -11.46 0.19
C SER A 147 12.75 -11.94 0.48
N LEU A 148 12.41 -12.10 1.75
CA LEU A 148 11.08 -12.49 2.18
C LEU A 148 10.06 -11.36 1.92
N GLN A 149 10.45 -10.11 2.10
CA GLN A 149 9.63 -8.94 1.74
C GLN A 149 9.37 -8.90 0.23
N ALA A 150 10.39 -9.04 -0.60
CA ALA A 150 10.27 -9.06 -2.07
C ALA A 150 9.38 -10.22 -2.56
N LEU A 151 9.49 -11.40 -1.92
CA LEU A 151 8.60 -12.51 -2.19
C LEU A 151 7.14 -12.18 -1.84
N SER A 152 6.92 -11.53 -0.70
CA SER A 152 5.59 -11.08 -0.27
C SER A 152 4.99 -10.07 -1.23
N GLU A 153 5.78 -9.15 -1.76
CA GLU A 153 5.35 -8.18 -2.78
C GLU A 153 4.91 -8.88 -4.07
N SER A 154 5.71 -9.80 -4.58
CA SER A 154 5.39 -10.56 -5.79
C SER A 154 4.13 -11.43 -5.61
N LEU A 155 4.00 -12.09 -4.46
CA LEU A 155 2.84 -12.91 -4.13
C LEU A 155 1.58 -12.07 -3.99
N SER A 156 1.68 -10.90 -3.34
CA SER A 156 0.57 -9.96 -3.18
C SER A 156 0.06 -9.43 -4.53
N ALA A 157 0.96 -9.10 -5.44
CA ALA A 157 0.60 -8.65 -6.78
C ALA A 157 -0.15 -9.75 -7.54
N ALA A 158 0.33 -10.99 -7.51
CA ALA A 158 -0.33 -12.12 -8.16
C ALA A 158 -1.73 -12.39 -7.57
N ILE A 159 -1.85 -12.41 -6.24
CA ILE A 159 -3.15 -12.61 -5.55
C ILE A 159 -4.09 -11.43 -5.84
N GLY A 160 -3.59 -10.20 -5.80
CA GLY A 160 -4.39 -8.99 -6.04
C GLY A 160 -5.02 -8.98 -7.43
N VAL A 161 -4.25 -9.32 -8.47
CA VAL A 161 -4.76 -9.42 -9.85
C VAL A 161 -5.80 -10.53 -9.99
N GLN A 162 -5.57 -11.69 -9.38
CA GLN A 162 -6.54 -12.80 -9.40
C GLN A 162 -7.85 -12.44 -8.69
N LEU A 163 -7.76 -11.78 -7.53
CA LEU A 163 -8.94 -11.31 -6.79
C LEU A 163 -9.74 -10.29 -7.62
N LEU A 164 -9.07 -9.37 -8.29
CA LEU A 164 -9.74 -8.42 -9.18
C LEU A 164 -10.49 -9.14 -10.30
N GLY A 165 -9.88 -10.13 -10.95
CA GLY A 165 -10.54 -10.94 -11.98
C GLY A 165 -11.82 -11.61 -11.46
N ILE A 166 -11.77 -12.19 -10.25
CA ILE A 166 -12.95 -12.82 -9.62
C ILE A 166 -14.04 -11.78 -9.30
N ILE A 167 -13.66 -10.57 -8.88
CA ILE A 167 -14.60 -9.49 -8.55
C ILE A 167 -15.25 -8.93 -9.82
N LEU A 168 -14.50 -8.77 -10.89
CA LEU A 168 -15.00 -8.20 -12.15
C LEU A 168 -15.84 -9.17 -12.99
N GLN A 169 -15.62 -10.47 -12.86
CA GLN A 169 -16.35 -11.49 -13.60
C GLN A 169 -17.90 -11.39 -13.44
N PRO A 170 -18.47 -11.31 -12.22
CA PRO A 170 -19.91 -11.14 -12.06
C PRO A 170 -20.43 -9.76 -12.47
N ALA A 171 -19.55 -8.76 -12.61
CA ALA A 171 -19.91 -7.43 -13.08
C ALA A 171 -19.97 -7.32 -14.62
N GLY A 172 -19.72 -8.42 -15.35
CA GLY A 172 -19.86 -8.46 -16.80
C GLY A 172 -18.64 -7.93 -17.57
N PHE A 173 -17.48 -7.82 -16.92
CA PHE A 173 -16.22 -7.39 -17.52
C PHE A 173 -15.30 -8.58 -17.87
N ALA A 174 -15.85 -9.75 -18.12
CA ALA A 174 -15.11 -10.94 -18.54
C ALA A 174 -15.14 -11.09 -20.06
#